data_a354c6190c3188618cace47e52f0b5c4
#
_entry.id   a354c6190c3188618cace47e52f0b5c4
#
_cell.length_a   1.000
_cell.length_b   1.000
_cell.length_c   1.000
_cell.angle_alpha   90.00
_cell.angle_beta   90.00
_cell.angle_gamma   90.00
#
_symmetry.space_group_name_H-M   'P 1'
#
loop_
_entity.id
_entity.type
_entity.pdbx_description
1 polymer ?
#
loop_
_entity_poly.entity_id
_entity_poly.type
_entity_poly.pdbx_seq_one_letter_code
_entity_poly.pdbx_strand_id
1 'polypeptide(L)'
;MPRYNIYKIQPEKISSLRKKLESVGLVLKTEKMIGDYRAEFYFSDEPDSVEIWWVKLYKDLIDIEDENLPKNQFYFGVLIMSKAKNYYAISLGKSHFYLRDFCDSDFGLNLAERIVDQNNLRMKTSRLFGGRKNKNITTYQDGSPIEYDSGESFQYVKAKTIDKKMWGNVVSFGASVLFQIDLKPTKLNVLLDAIEKKMSEPSLFALPKVDEVKDEKLIQNLDEKLVEAILSHSIETLTDEVSVYGVDFVFSDNNQYAFYMKGNKPREKELNYGDLNIHRLIEFIKENKIDLKRDINNIKVRITNEQSRPRSEPLKNTLDFVDDEGHCLMNGRWYRFNQSYITYLQNEVDKINIAIHDYEFLPKDLDEAKFNRDKESEGFLCFDKDFTFKKKYRIEKMDLYKDGTLYFVKMGTPQKLGYVIDQSLNIVRILQNYEDYIEINGEKVRPKNICLWLILERKNTIQKISELKSLILLMKLVEWRKTVISADFNPIINIGYKQV
;
A
#
# COMPACT_ATOMS: atom_id res chain seq x y z
N MET A 1 -15.55 3.56 31.70
CA MET A 1 -16.43 3.37 30.53
C MET A 1 -16.13 2.02 29.90
N PRO A 2 -17.14 1.20 29.64
CA PRO A 2 -16.98 -0.05 28.91
C PRO A 2 -16.37 0.16 27.51
N ARG A 3 -15.66 -0.86 27.02
CA ARG A 3 -15.08 -0.87 25.67
C ARG A 3 -15.75 -1.97 24.86
N TYR A 4 -16.20 -1.65 23.66
CA TYR A 4 -16.83 -2.57 22.73
C TYR A 4 -16.04 -2.60 21.41
N ASN A 5 -15.38 -3.72 21.17
CA ASN A 5 -14.66 -3.95 19.90
C ASN A 5 -15.57 -4.79 19.00
N ILE A 6 -16.22 -4.14 18.04
CA ILE A 6 -17.30 -4.70 17.22
C ILE A 6 -16.77 -5.01 15.82
N TYR A 7 -17.00 -6.22 15.35
CA TYR A 7 -16.74 -6.71 13.99
C TYR A 7 -18.08 -6.95 13.30
N LYS A 8 -18.19 -6.59 12.03
CA LYS A 8 -19.29 -7.04 11.16
C LYS A 8 -18.86 -8.34 10.50
N ILE A 9 -19.60 -9.42 10.71
CA ILE A 9 -19.27 -10.75 10.21
C ILE A 9 -19.94 -10.94 8.84
N GLN A 10 -19.20 -11.50 7.89
CA GLN A 10 -19.73 -11.85 6.57
C GLN A 10 -20.79 -12.97 6.73
N PRO A 11 -22.02 -12.79 6.20
CA PRO A 11 -23.13 -13.73 6.42
C PRO A 11 -22.79 -15.18 6.04
N GLU A 12 -22.07 -15.36 4.94
CA GLU A 12 -21.63 -16.67 4.45
C GLU A 12 -20.60 -17.35 5.35
N LYS A 13 -19.92 -16.60 6.20
CA LYS A 13 -18.86 -17.11 7.08
C LYS A 13 -19.32 -17.38 8.52
N ILE A 14 -20.54 -17.05 8.87
CA ILE A 14 -21.03 -17.17 10.28
C ILE A 14 -20.94 -18.61 10.80
N SER A 15 -21.32 -19.60 9.99
CA SER A 15 -21.26 -21.03 10.38
C SER A 15 -19.81 -21.50 10.59
N SER A 16 -18.90 -21.03 9.76
CA SER A 16 -17.46 -21.31 9.89
C SER A 16 -16.86 -20.62 11.12
N LEU A 17 -17.31 -19.42 11.44
CA LEU A 17 -16.91 -18.72 12.66
C LEU A 17 -17.31 -19.50 13.91
N ARG A 18 -18.58 -19.96 14.02
CA ARG A 18 -19.04 -20.76 15.17
C ARG A 18 -18.18 -22.00 15.38
N LYS A 19 -17.91 -22.76 14.30
CA LYS A 19 -17.01 -23.92 14.36
C LYS A 19 -15.59 -23.54 14.80
N LYS A 20 -15.10 -22.39 14.35
CA LYS A 20 -13.77 -21.91 14.77
C LYS A 20 -13.74 -21.58 16.25
N LEU A 21 -14.77 -20.91 16.79
CA LEU A 21 -14.85 -20.60 18.21
C LEU A 21 -14.85 -21.85 19.09
N GLU A 22 -15.63 -22.86 18.71
CA GLU A 22 -15.63 -24.16 19.39
C GLU A 22 -14.27 -24.84 19.32
N SER A 23 -13.61 -24.83 18.14
CA SER A 23 -12.30 -25.47 17.95
C SER A 23 -11.17 -24.84 18.77
N VAL A 24 -11.35 -23.60 19.27
CA VAL A 24 -10.38 -22.90 20.11
C VAL A 24 -10.80 -22.86 21.59
N GLY A 25 -11.74 -23.73 21.99
CA GLY A 25 -12.14 -23.93 23.38
C GLY A 25 -13.17 -22.92 23.91
N LEU A 26 -13.86 -22.18 23.02
CA LEU A 26 -14.97 -21.32 23.40
C LEU A 26 -16.28 -22.12 23.35
N VAL A 27 -16.98 -22.15 24.47
CA VAL A 27 -18.25 -22.86 24.59
C VAL A 27 -19.41 -21.86 24.59
N LEU A 28 -20.49 -22.17 23.89
CA LEU A 28 -21.74 -21.39 23.93
C LEU A 28 -22.35 -21.50 25.32
N LYS A 29 -22.30 -20.42 26.11
CA LYS A 29 -22.80 -20.38 27.49
C LYS A 29 -24.25 -19.95 27.59
N THR A 30 -24.69 -19.07 26.72
CA THR A 30 -26.06 -18.59 26.73
C THR A 30 -26.50 -18.05 25.37
N GLU A 31 -27.76 -18.18 25.11
CA GLU A 31 -28.47 -17.61 23.99
C GLU A 31 -29.70 -16.88 24.48
N LYS A 32 -29.86 -15.63 24.07
CA LYS A 32 -31.03 -14.80 24.47
C LYS A 32 -31.27 -13.68 23.47
N MET A 33 -32.41 -13.03 23.60
CA MET A 33 -32.74 -11.82 22.87
C MET A 33 -32.23 -10.57 23.60
N ILE A 34 -31.63 -9.64 22.86
CA ILE A 34 -31.30 -8.28 23.31
C ILE A 34 -31.94 -7.32 22.31
N GLY A 35 -33.10 -6.77 22.65
CA GLY A 35 -33.98 -6.14 21.67
C GLY A 35 -34.39 -7.17 20.60
N ASP A 36 -34.22 -6.78 19.32
CA ASP A 36 -34.51 -7.64 18.16
C ASP A 36 -33.35 -8.52 17.74
N TYR A 37 -32.23 -8.49 18.46
CA TYR A 37 -31.04 -9.28 18.15
C TYR A 37 -31.02 -10.58 18.95
N ARG A 38 -30.78 -11.70 18.26
CA ARG A 38 -30.37 -12.96 18.88
C ARG A 38 -28.91 -12.80 19.31
N ALA A 39 -28.63 -12.99 20.59
CA ALA A 39 -27.33 -12.84 21.21
C ALA A 39 -26.83 -14.21 21.68
N GLU A 40 -25.72 -14.66 21.14
CA GLU A 40 -25.03 -15.91 21.47
C GLU A 40 -23.70 -15.56 22.17
N PHE A 41 -23.53 -15.96 23.42
CA PHE A 41 -22.34 -15.67 24.20
C PHE A 41 -21.45 -16.91 24.32
N TYR A 42 -20.31 -16.85 23.64
CA TYR A 42 -19.24 -17.84 23.73
C TYR A 42 -18.19 -17.41 24.75
N PHE A 43 -17.74 -18.34 25.58
CA PHE A 43 -16.77 -18.06 26.64
C PHE A 43 -15.82 -19.23 26.81
N SER A 44 -14.54 -18.96 27.13
CA SER A 44 -13.55 -19.99 27.42
C SER A 44 -13.86 -20.66 28.77
N ASP A 45 -14.00 -21.98 28.77
CA ASP A 45 -14.22 -22.74 30.00
C ASP A 45 -12.99 -22.77 30.90
N GLU A 46 -11.84 -22.93 30.26
CA GLU A 46 -10.55 -22.90 30.91
C GLU A 46 -9.76 -21.67 30.51
N PRO A 47 -9.00 -21.07 31.43
CA PRO A 47 -8.12 -19.95 31.07
C PRO A 47 -6.91 -20.42 30.27
N ASP A 48 -6.50 -19.64 29.29
CA ASP A 48 -5.15 -19.77 28.75
C ASP A 48 -4.13 -19.36 29.78
N SER A 49 -3.23 -20.27 30.12
CA SER A 49 -2.12 -20.05 31.05
C SER A 49 -0.85 -19.72 30.28
N VAL A 50 -0.27 -18.56 30.55
CA VAL A 50 0.99 -18.10 29.91
C VAL A 50 2.03 -17.88 30.98
N GLU A 51 3.19 -18.51 30.82
CA GLU A 51 4.34 -18.30 31.70
C GLU A 51 4.75 -16.82 31.69
N ILE A 52 5.07 -16.31 32.86
CA ILE A 52 5.57 -14.94 33.02
C ILE A 52 7.08 -14.98 32.75
N TRP A 53 7.49 -14.61 31.52
CA TRP A 53 8.87 -14.74 31.04
C TRP A 53 9.92 -14.11 31.98
N TRP A 54 9.61 -12.94 32.54
CA TRP A 54 10.55 -12.26 33.46
C TRP A 54 10.66 -12.97 34.83
N VAL A 55 9.58 -13.57 35.35
CA VAL A 55 9.64 -14.40 36.57
C VAL A 55 10.55 -15.60 36.32
N LYS A 56 10.38 -16.29 35.17
CA LYS A 56 11.24 -17.40 34.79
C LYS A 56 12.71 -17.00 34.65
N LEU A 57 12.97 -15.80 34.09
CA LEU A 57 14.34 -15.28 33.94
C LEU A 57 14.98 -14.95 35.27
N TYR A 58 14.23 -14.43 36.23
CA TYR A 58 14.77 -14.00 37.55
C TYR A 58 14.46 -14.98 38.68
N LYS A 59 14.02 -16.21 38.39
CA LYS A 59 13.58 -17.21 39.37
C LYS A 59 14.61 -17.46 40.48
N ASP A 60 15.91 -17.52 40.13
CA ASP A 60 16.99 -17.77 41.09
C ASP A 60 17.27 -16.57 42.03
N LEU A 61 16.85 -15.34 41.59
CA LEU A 61 16.98 -14.13 42.42
C LEU A 61 15.81 -13.95 43.41
N ILE A 62 14.68 -14.59 43.10
CA ILE A 62 13.46 -14.50 43.92
C ILE A 62 13.10 -15.82 44.61
N ASP A 63 14.04 -16.78 44.55
CA ASP A 63 13.95 -18.10 45.22
C ASP A 63 12.66 -18.85 44.90
N ILE A 64 12.24 -18.88 43.61
CA ILE A 64 11.07 -19.62 43.16
C ILE A 64 11.50 -20.84 42.36
N GLU A 65 11.03 -22.01 42.76
CA GLU A 65 11.23 -23.26 42.03
C GLU A 65 10.38 -23.31 40.75
N ASP A 66 10.84 -24.05 39.73
CA ASP A 66 10.17 -24.15 38.43
C ASP A 66 8.72 -24.65 38.53
N GLU A 67 8.42 -25.50 39.51
CA GLU A 67 7.06 -26.04 39.74
C GLU A 67 6.10 -24.99 40.29
N ASN A 68 6.61 -23.95 40.92
CA ASN A 68 5.85 -22.89 41.60
C ASN A 68 5.79 -21.58 40.80
N LEU A 69 6.33 -21.57 39.59
CA LEU A 69 6.31 -20.36 38.73
C LEU A 69 4.89 -19.87 38.48
N PRO A 70 4.58 -18.62 38.81
CA PRO A 70 3.26 -18.06 38.57
C PRO A 70 3.00 -17.92 37.07
N LYS A 71 1.74 -18.14 36.68
CA LYS A 71 1.27 -18.01 35.29
C LYS A 71 0.16 -16.97 35.22
N ASN A 72 0.18 -16.14 34.17
CA ASN A 72 -0.93 -15.29 33.84
C ASN A 72 -2.07 -16.15 33.29
N GLN A 73 -3.26 -15.98 33.82
CA GLN A 73 -4.47 -16.67 33.34
C GLN A 73 -5.36 -15.68 32.59
N PHE A 74 -5.76 -16.02 31.39
CA PHE A 74 -6.56 -15.17 30.52
C PHE A 74 -7.84 -15.88 30.12
N TYR A 75 -8.99 -15.29 30.49
CA TYR A 75 -10.28 -15.64 29.95
C TYR A 75 -10.61 -14.76 28.74
N PHE A 76 -11.32 -15.33 27.77
CA PHE A 76 -11.76 -14.59 26.60
C PHE A 76 -13.13 -15.08 26.13
N GLY A 77 -13.82 -14.26 25.38
CA GLY A 77 -15.14 -14.56 24.90
C GLY A 77 -15.53 -13.80 23.65
N VAL A 78 -16.61 -14.22 23.03
CA VAL A 78 -17.23 -13.56 21.89
C VAL A 78 -18.73 -13.49 22.11
N LEU A 79 -19.30 -12.29 21.99
CA LEU A 79 -20.73 -12.12 21.92
C LEU A 79 -21.11 -11.91 20.45
N ILE A 80 -21.83 -12.88 19.87
CA ILE A 80 -22.39 -12.77 18.52
C ILE A 80 -23.81 -12.21 18.65
N MET A 81 -24.11 -11.13 17.93
CA MET A 81 -25.42 -10.53 17.86
C MET A 81 -25.92 -10.55 16.40
N SER A 82 -27.11 -11.09 16.17
CA SER A 82 -27.65 -11.25 14.82
C SER A 82 -29.08 -10.77 14.71
N LYS A 83 -29.37 -10.05 13.59
CA LYS A 83 -30.70 -9.59 13.23
C LYS A 83 -30.85 -9.73 11.71
N ALA A 84 -31.85 -10.53 11.27
CA ALA A 84 -31.99 -10.91 9.85
C ALA A 84 -30.68 -11.50 9.27
N LYS A 85 -30.10 -10.85 8.27
CA LYS A 85 -28.82 -11.27 7.65
C LYS A 85 -27.60 -10.51 8.17
N ASN A 86 -27.76 -9.66 9.20
CA ASN A 86 -26.66 -8.90 9.78
C ASN A 86 -26.13 -9.62 11.02
N TYR A 87 -24.82 -9.84 11.04
CA TYR A 87 -24.10 -10.52 12.11
C TYR A 87 -23.00 -9.61 12.64
N TYR A 88 -22.98 -9.40 13.95
CA TYR A 88 -21.94 -8.66 14.64
C TYR A 88 -21.28 -9.53 15.70
N ALA A 89 -19.97 -9.44 15.84
CA ALA A 89 -19.23 -10.10 16.90
C ALA A 89 -18.49 -9.06 17.74
N ILE A 90 -18.71 -9.11 19.05
CA ILE A 90 -18.02 -8.27 20.03
C ILE A 90 -16.93 -9.12 20.66
N SER A 91 -15.67 -8.71 20.49
CA SER A 91 -14.53 -9.43 21.07
C SER A 91 -14.26 -9.01 22.49
N LEU A 92 -14.01 -9.99 23.36
CA LEU A 92 -13.68 -9.83 24.76
C LEU A 92 -12.34 -10.54 25.03
N GLY A 93 -11.41 -9.84 25.66
CA GLY A 93 -10.05 -10.33 25.82
C GLY A 93 -9.33 -10.48 24.47
N LYS A 94 -8.60 -11.59 24.28
CA LYS A 94 -7.81 -11.84 23.07
C LYS A 94 -8.57 -12.48 21.90
N SER A 95 -9.88 -12.66 22.00
CA SER A 95 -10.69 -13.32 20.98
C SER A 95 -10.71 -12.62 19.62
N HIS A 96 -10.25 -11.37 19.55
CA HIS A 96 -10.13 -10.59 18.30
C HIS A 96 -9.25 -11.29 17.24
N PHE A 97 -8.30 -12.14 17.63
CA PHE A 97 -7.47 -12.91 16.70
C PHE A 97 -8.32 -13.92 15.89
N TYR A 98 -9.40 -14.43 16.45
CA TYR A 98 -10.25 -15.43 15.81
C TYR A 98 -11.34 -14.85 14.91
N LEU A 99 -11.57 -13.52 14.94
CA LEU A 99 -12.65 -12.86 14.21
C LEU A 99 -12.22 -12.30 12.85
N ARG A 100 -10.93 -11.99 12.68
CA ARG A 100 -10.42 -11.25 11.52
C ARG A 100 -10.69 -11.91 10.18
N ASP A 101 -10.58 -13.23 10.07
CA ASP A 101 -10.77 -13.97 8.82
C ASP A 101 -12.25 -14.09 8.42
N PHE A 102 -13.17 -13.74 9.31
CA PHE A 102 -14.60 -13.89 9.12
C PHE A 102 -15.32 -12.55 8.99
N CYS A 103 -14.66 -11.44 9.28
CA CYS A 103 -15.28 -10.12 9.26
C CYS A 103 -15.18 -9.44 7.88
N ASP A 104 -16.02 -8.41 7.72
CA ASP A 104 -15.87 -7.41 6.67
C ASP A 104 -14.70 -6.50 7.03
N SER A 105 -13.63 -6.55 6.23
CA SER A 105 -12.38 -5.80 6.48
C SER A 105 -12.57 -4.28 6.49
N ASP A 106 -13.57 -3.78 5.76
CA ASP A 106 -13.77 -2.37 5.54
C ASP A 106 -14.87 -1.76 6.42
N PHE A 107 -15.54 -2.60 7.21
CA PHE A 107 -16.65 -2.19 8.08
C PHE A 107 -16.32 -0.95 8.90
N GLY A 108 -15.18 -0.95 9.59
CA GLY A 108 -14.82 0.16 10.46
C GLY A 108 -14.51 1.43 9.67
N LEU A 109 -13.76 1.35 8.57
CA LEU A 109 -13.45 2.51 7.74
C LEU A 109 -14.72 3.07 7.07
N ASN A 110 -15.63 2.20 6.62
CA ASN A 110 -16.92 2.61 6.07
C ASN A 110 -17.79 3.36 7.11
N LEU A 111 -17.75 2.94 8.35
CA LEU A 111 -18.43 3.65 9.43
C LEU A 111 -17.73 4.97 9.77
N ALA A 112 -16.39 4.99 9.76
CA ALA A 112 -15.61 6.21 10.00
C ALA A 112 -16.00 7.33 9.04
N GLU A 113 -16.17 7.03 7.75
CA GLU A 113 -16.59 7.99 6.72
C GLU A 113 -17.93 8.68 7.01
N ARG A 114 -18.71 8.19 7.98
CA ARG A 114 -20.07 8.65 8.32
C ARG A 114 -20.21 9.28 9.69
N ILE A 115 -19.25 9.00 10.59
CA ILE A 115 -19.37 9.47 11.98
C ILE A 115 -18.16 10.20 12.52
N VAL A 116 -17.07 10.28 11.75
CA VAL A 116 -15.83 10.95 12.16
C VAL A 116 -15.87 12.44 11.79
N ASP A 117 -15.31 13.25 12.66
CA ASP A 117 -14.96 14.64 12.35
C ASP A 117 -13.63 14.65 11.58
N GLN A 118 -13.69 15.03 10.30
CA GLN A 118 -12.54 15.04 9.37
C GLN A 118 -11.37 15.91 9.87
N ASN A 119 -11.63 16.90 10.69
CA ASN A 119 -10.62 17.85 11.17
C ASN A 119 -9.99 17.39 12.50
N ASN A 120 -10.34 16.25 13.00
CA ASN A 120 -9.91 15.75 14.31
C ASN A 120 -9.37 14.33 14.30
N LEU A 121 -8.53 14.02 13.29
CA LEU A 121 -7.75 12.78 13.23
C LEU A 121 -6.73 12.76 14.37
N ARG A 122 -6.64 11.65 15.08
CA ARG A 122 -5.68 11.41 16.17
C ARG A 122 -4.58 10.45 15.78
N MET A 123 -4.88 9.48 14.94
CA MET A 123 -3.92 8.49 14.46
C MET A 123 -4.43 7.88 13.15
N LYS A 124 -3.53 7.65 12.23
CA LYS A 124 -3.77 6.82 11.06
C LYS A 124 -2.71 5.72 10.96
N THR A 125 -3.13 4.59 10.41
CA THR A 125 -2.22 3.58 9.92
C THR A 125 -2.58 3.34 8.46
N SER A 126 -1.60 3.45 7.61
CA SER A 126 -1.77 3.30 6.17
C SER A 126 -0.68 2.43 5.58
N ARG A 127 -0.94 1.92 4.40
CA ARG A 127 0.03 1.23 3.56
C ARG A 127 0.35 2.11 2.36
N LEU A 128 1.62 2.20 1.99
CA LEU A 128 2.10 2.87 0.80
C LEU A 128 2.40 1.85 -0.29
N PHE A 129 1.95 2.15 -1.51
CA PHE A 129 2.30 1.39 -2.71
C PHE A 129 3.59 1.93 -3.32
N GLY A 130 4.41 1.05 -3.90
CA GLY A 130 5.64 1.44 -4.58
C GLY A 130 6.77 1.94 -3.66
N GLY A 131 6.66 1.72 -2.36
CA GLY A 131 7.65 2.14 -1.38
C GLY A 131 8.27 0.98 -0.59
N ARG A 132 9.49 1.16 -0.13
CA ARG A 132 10.16 0.19 0.77
C ARG A 132 9.43 0.02 2.12
N LYS A 133 8.58 0.98 2.51
CA LYS A 133 7.80 0.94 3.75
C LYS A 133 6.36 0.54 3.45
N ASN A 134 6.02 -0.67 3.84
CA ASN A 134 4.67 -1.20 3.63
C ASN A 134 3.63 -0.67 4.62
N LYS A 135 4.05 0.00 5.70
CA LYS A 135 3.14 0.49 6.73
C LYS A 135 3.65 1.76 7.37
N ASN A 136 2.86 2.82 7.31
CA ASN A 136 3.07 4.06 8.05
C ASN A 136 2.11 4.15 9.22
N ILE A 137 2.62 4.62 10.37
CA ILE A 137 1.81 4.98 11.54
C ILE A 137 2.07 6.45 11.83
N THR A 138 1.05 7.28 11.74
CA THR A 138 1.12 8.71 12.05
C THR A 138 0.21 9.02 13.23
N THR A 139 0.74 9.73 14.21
CA THR A 139 -0.01 10.20 15.38
C THR A 139 -0.01 11.72 15.41
N TYR A 140 -1.14 12.30 15.79
CA TYR A 140 -1.34 13.74 15.88
C TYR A 140 -1.67 14.13 17.31
N GLN A 141 -0.97 15.13 17.85
CA GLN A 141 -1.08 15.53 19.25
C GLN A 141 -2.43 16.17 19.55
N ASP A 142 -2.86 17.13 18.74
CA ASP A 142 -4.08 17.93 18.96
C ASP A 142 -5.22 17.70 17.96
N GLY A 143 -5.11 16.66 17.16
CA GLY A 143 -6.00 16.42 16.04
C GLY A 143 -5.58 17.20 14.80
N SER A 144 -5.73 16.60 13.65
CA SER A 144 -5.37 17.16 12.36
C SER A 144 -6.44 16.84 11.35
N PRO A 145 -6.60 17.62 10.28
CA PRO A 145 -7.38 17.19 9.13
C PRO A 145 -6.91 15.84 8.61
N ILE A 146 -7.83 15.11 8.00
CA ILE A 146 -7.48 13.87 7.32
C ILE A 146 -6.72 14.22 6.05
N GLU A 147 -5.41 13.98 6.06
CA GLU A 147 -4.51 14.12 4.92
C GLU A 147 -3.94 12.76 4.55
N TYR A 148 -3.66 12.55 3.26
CA TYR A 148 -3.08 11.32 2.76
C TYR A 148 -2.16 11.54 1.57
N ASP A 149 -1.18 10.63 1.43
CA ASP A 149 -0.18 10.67 0.39
C ASP A 149 -0.59 9.83 -0.84
N SER A 150 0.07 10.11 -1.95
CA SER A 150 -0.05 9.29 -3.14
C SER A 150 0.35 7.84 -2.82
N GLY A 151 -0.43 6.88 -3.30
CA GLY A 151 -0.22 5.47 -2.98
C GLY A 151 -0.60 5.05 -1.56
N GLU A 152 -1.11 5.95 -0.72
CA GLU A 152 -1.52 5.64 0.64
C GLU A 152 -2.92 5.03 0.68
N SER A 153 -3.05 3.85 1.28
CA SER A 153 -4.33 3.20 1.57
C SER A 153 -4.50 3.06 3.08
N PHE A 154 -5.59 3.60 3.61
CA PHE A 154 -5.87 3.52 5.04
C PHE A 154 -6.26 2.10 5.47
N GLN A 155 -5.69 1.67 6.58
CA GLN A 155 -6.01 0.42 7.26
C GLN A 155 -6.64 0.64 8.63
N TYR A 156 -6.39 1.81 9.22
CA TYR A 156 -6.87 2.16 10.55
C TYR A 156 -6.88 3.67 10.73
N VAL A 157 -7.94 4.14 11.37
CA VAL A 157 -8.14 5.54 11.76
C VAL A 157 -8.57 5.61 13.21
N LYS A 158 -8.01 6.53 13.97
CA LYS A 158 -8.49 6.92 15.30
C LYS A 158 -8.79 8.41 15.27
N ALA A 159 -10.03 8.78 15.53
CA ALA A 159 -10.49 10.17 15.40
C ALA A 159 -11.60 10.51 16.38
N LYS A 160 -11.85 11.81 16.56
CA LYS A 160 -13.05 12.28 17.25
C LYS A 160 -14.27 12.03 16.39
N THR A 161 -15.41 11.79 17.04
CA THR A 161 -16.70 11.61 16.37
C THR A 161 -17.50 12.91 16.35
N ILE A 162 -18.37 13.06 15.36
CA ILE A 162 -19.29 14.20 15.23
C ILE A 162 -20.33 14.24 16.34
N ASP A 163 -20.78 13.07 16.81
CA ASP A 163 -21.72 12.92 17.94
C ASP A 163 -21.08 12.10 19.06
N LYS A 164 -20.52 12.84 20.04
CA LYS A 164 -19.84 12.23 21.21
C LYS A 164 -20.78 11.49 22.16
N LYS A 165 -22.07 11.86 22.19
CA LYS A 165 -23.04 11.19 23.07
C LYS A 165 -23.37 9.82 22.55
N MET A 166 -23.55 9.69 21.24
CA MET A 166 -23.90 8.43 20.60
C MET A 166 -22.71 7.49 20.43
N TRP A 167 -21.56 8.01 19.94
CA TRP A 167 -20.44 7.20 19.51
C TRP A 167 -19.25 7.18 20.46
N GLY A 168 -19.24 8.06 21.47
CA GLY A 168 -18.06 8.34 22.28
C GLY A 168 -17.17 9.42 21.67
N ASN A 169 -16.22 9.92 22.48
CA ASN A 169 -15.41 11.08 22.06
C ASN A 169 -14.38 10.72 20.99
N VAL A 170 -13.63 9.64 21.21
CA VAL A 170 -12.58 9.17 20.28
C VAL A 170 -12.81 7.68 20.04
N VAL A 171 -12.93 7.32 18.77
CA VAL A 171 -13.21 5.97 18.31
C VAL A 171 -12.12 5.50 17.37
N SER A 172 -11.87 4.19 17.38
CA SER A 172 -10.87 3.55 16.52
C SER A 172 -11.57 2.69 15.47
N PHE A 173 -11.17 2.84 14.22
CA PHE A 173 -11.79 2.23 13.05
C PHE A 173 -10.73 1.47 12.23
N GLY A 174 -11.06 0.25 11.87
CA GLY A 174 -10.26 -0.63 11.01
C GLY A 174 -11.13 -1.77 10.51
N ALA A 175 -10.66 -3.01 10.57
CA ALA A 175 -11.50 -4.20 10.34
C ALA A 175 -12.59 -4.36 11.42
N SER A 176 -12.44 -3.67 12.55
CA SER A 176 -13.43 -3.55 13.62
C SER A 176 -13.56 -2.09 14.04
N VAL A 177 -14.54 -1.82 14.88
CA VAL A 177 -14.70 -0.51 15.52
C VAL A 177 -14.62 -0.68 17.04
N LEU A 178 -13.72 0.08 17.65
CA LEU A 178 -13.55 0.10 19.10
C LEU A 178 -14.20 1.36 19.68
N PHE A 179 -15.38 1.18 20.26
CA PHE A 179 -16.10 2.21 21.00
C PHE A 179 -15.70 2.21 22.48
N GLN A 180 -15.69 3.40 23.08
CA GLN A 180 -15.60 3.59 24.53
C GLN A 180 -16.76 4.49 24.96
N ILE A 181 -17.86 3.87 25.34
CA ILE A 181 -19.15 4.52 25.65
C ILE A 181 -19.74 3.98 26.94
N ASP A 182 -20.55 4.80 27.59
CA ASP A 182 -21.30 4.38 28.79
C ASP A 182 -22.61 3.71 28.38
N LEU A 183 -22.51 2.47 27.91
CA LEU A 183 -23.62 1.65 27.47
C LEU A 183 -23.56 0.30 28.18
N LYS A 184 -24.69 -0.17 28.73
CA LYS A 184 -24.74 -1.52 29.31
C LYS A 184 -24.80 -2.58 28.21
N PRO A 185 -24.17 -3.75 28.38
CA PRO A 185 -24.21 -4.84 27.38
C PRO A 185 -25.63 -5.24 26.96
N THR A 186 -26.59 -5.14 27.86
CA THR A 186 -28.02 -5.43 27.60
C THR A 186 -28.72 -4.41 26.69
N LYS A 187 -28.04 -3.33 26.34
CA LYS A 187 -28.50 -2.26 25.43
C LYS A 187 -27.65 -2.15 24.13
N LEU A 188 -26.86 -3.16 23.84
CA LEU A 188 -26.00 -3.16 22.61
C LEU A 188 -26.82 -3.12 21.32
N ASN A 189 -28.08 -3.61 21.34
CA ASN A 189 -28.99 -3.46 20.21
C ASN A 189 -29.16 -2.00 19.78
N VAL A 190 -29.19 -1.04 20.69
CA VAL A 190 -29.32 0.40 20.37
C VAL A 190 -28.13 0.89 19.59
N LEU A 191 -26.92 0.47 19.97
CA LEU A 191 -25.69 0.82 19.24
C LEU A 191 -25.66 0.16 17.85
N LEU A 192 -26.04 -1.11 17.76
CA LEU A 192 -26.05 -1.82 16.49
C LEU A 192 -27.12 -1.27 15.52
N ASP A 193 -28.31 -0.92 16.00
CA ASP A 193 -29.32 -0.25 15.17
C ASP A 193 -28.85 1.11 14.67
N ALA A 194 -28.13 1.87 15.50
CA ALA A 194 -27.54 3.13 15.07
C ALA A 194 -26.42 2.94 14.02
N ILE A 195 -25.60 1.91 14.15
CA ILE A 195 -24.60 1.52 13.16
C ILE A 195 -25.28 1.18 11.83
N GLU A 196 -26.31 0.31 11.85
CA GLU A 196 -27.06 -0.07 10.64
C GLU A 196 -27.66 1.16 9.95
N LYS A 197 -28.29 2.05 10.72
CA LYS A 197 -28.83 3.30 10.20
C LYS A 197 -27.74 4.15 9.52
N LYS A 198 -26.60 4.35 10.18
CA LYS A 198 -25.50 5.13 9.62
C LYS A 198 -24.87 4.49 8.40
N MET A 199 -24.77 3.17 8.35
CA MET A 199 -24.25 2.44 7.20
C MET A 199 -25.16 2.54 5.96
N SER A 200 -26.46 2.82 6.13
CA SER A 200 -27.39 3.08 5.02
C SER A 200 -27.39 4.53 4.54
N GLU A 201 -26.79 5.46 5.27
CA GLU A 201 -26.67 6.86 4.90
C GLU A 201 -25.46 7.06 3.96
N PRO A 202 -25.45 8.12 3.10
CA PRO A 202 -24.27 8.48 2.34
C PRO A 202 -23.06 8.78 3.24
N SER A 203 -21.85 8.52 2.76
CA SER A 203 -20.62 8.95 3.44
C SER A 203 -20.48 10.47 3.41
N LEU A 204 -20.01 11.06 4.50
CA LEU A 204 -19.72 12.50 4.60
C LEU A 204 -18.44 12.88 3.85
N PHE A 205 -17.52 11.93 3.76
CA PHE A 205 -16.25 12.02 3.04
C PHE A 205 -15.83 10.60 2.68
N ALA A 206 -14.75 10.47 1.93
CA ALA A 206 -14.22 9.16 1.57
C ALA A 206 -12.76 9.05 1.96
N LEU A 207 -12.41 7.91 2.56
CA LEU A 207 -11.02 7.54 2.85
C LEU A 207 -10.41 6.81 1.66
N PRO A 208 -9.14 7.07 1.31
CA PRO A 208 -8.43 6.24 0.36
C PRO A 208 -8.32 4.82 0.91
N LYS A 209 -8.97 3.89 0.25
CA LYS A 209 -8.96 2.48 0.60
C LYS A 209 -9.03 1.63 -0.65
N VAL A 210 -8.76 0.36 -0.48
CA VAL A 210 -8.83 -0.63 -1.54
C VAL A 210 -9.87 -1.68 -1.19
N ASP A 211 -10.72 -2.02 -2.16
CA ASP A 211 -11.71 -3.07 -2.04
C ASP A 211 -11.13 -4.40 -2.57
N GLU A 212 -11.30 -5.50 -1.83
CA GLU A 212 -10.81 -6.81 -2.27
C GLU A 212 -11.61 -7.32 -3.48
N VAL A 213 -10.90 -7.69 -4.53
CA VAL A 213 -11.49 -8.30 -5.74
C VAL A 213 -11.83 -9.75 -5.43
N LYS A 214 -13.12 -10.12 -5.57
CA LYS A 214 -13.63 -11.47 -5.29
C LYS A 214 -14.06 -12.24 -6.54
N ASP A 215 -14.19 -11.56 -7.67
CA ASP A 215 -14.56 -12.18 -8.96
C ASP A 215 -13.39 -13.03 -9.49
N GLU A 216 -13.60 -14.34 -9.55
CA GLU A 216 -12.57 -15.29 -9.97
C GLU A 216 -12.09 -15.09 -11.40
N LYS A 217 -12.99 -14.68 -12.33
CA LYS A 217 -12.61 -14.42 -13.72
C LYS A 217 -11.75 -13.17 -13.81
N LEU A 218 -12.11 -12.13 -13.05
CA LEU A 218 -11.31 -10.91 -12.98
C LEU A 218 -9.93 -11.20 -12.36
N ILE A 219 -9.88 -12.01 -11.29
CA ILE A 219 -8.61 -12.44 -10.67
C ILE A 219 -7.73 -13.17 -11.68
N GLN A 220 -8.28 -14.07 -12.50
CA GLN A 220 -7.51 -14.75 -13.55
C GLN A 220 -6.94 -13.78 -14.57
N ASN A 221 -7.74 -12.83 -15.06
CA ASN A 221 -7.28 -11.79 -15.99
C ASN A 221 -6.18 -10.91 -15.38
N LEU A 222 -6.30 -10.57 -14.09
CA LEU A 222 -5.30 -9.79 -13.37
C LEU A 222 -4.01 -10.59 -13.15
N ASP A 223 -4.10 -11.90 -12.91
CA ASP A 223 -2.94 -12.79 -12.85
C ASP A 223 -2.22 -12.87 -14.21
N GLU A 224 -2.95 -12.90 -15.32
CA GLU A 224 -2.38 -12.84 -16.67
C GLU A 224 -1.64 -11.52 -16.92
N LYS A 225 -2.24 -10.37 -16.57
CA LYS A 225 -1.59 -9.06 -16.64
C LYS A 225 -0.30 -9.01 -15.80
N LEU A 226 -0.32 -9.57 -14.59
CA LEU A 226 0.86 -9.67 -13.73
C LEU A 226 1.97 -10.50 -14.39
N VAL A 227 1.62 -11.66 -14.95
CA VAL A 227 2.58 -12.51 -15.65
C VAL A 227 3.18 -11.81 -16.86
N GLU A 228 2.38 -11.10 -17.66
CA GLU A 228 2.85 -10.32 -18.79
C GLU A 228 3.80 -9.21 -18.34
N ALA A 229 3.48 -8.50 -17.26
CA ALA A 229 4.33 -7.47 -16.69
C ALA A 229 5.68 -8.05 -16.20
N ILE A 230 5.70 -9.21 -15.58
CA ILE A 230 6.93 -9.91 -15.17
C ILE A 230 7.76 -10.31 -16.40
N LEU A 231 7.14 -10.89 -17.42
CA LEU A 231 7.84 -11.41 -18.60
C LEU A 231 8.34 -10.32 -19.55
N SER A 232 7.60 -9.21 -19.69
CA SER A 232 8.00 -8.08 -20.54
C SER A 232 9.28 -7.40 -20.06
N HIS A 233 9.65 -7.59 -18.81
CA HIS A 233 10.90 -7.09 -18.23
C HIS A 233 12.14 -7.88 -18.68
N SER A 234 11.94 -9.00 -19.33
CA SER A 234 13.03 -9.94 -19.62
C SER A 234 13.94 -9.54 -20.78
N ILE A 235 13.66 -8.47 -21.55
CA ILE A 235 14.27 -8.36 -22.87
C ILE A 235 15.17 -7.14 -23.09
N GLU A 236 15.05 -5.99 -22.40
CA GLU A 236 15.76 -4.79 -22.89
C GLU A 236 16.46 -3.85 -21.90
N THR A 237 16.55 -4.12 -20.61
CA THR A 237 17.22 -3.18 -19.70
C THR A 237 18.30 -3.83 -18.85
N LEU A 238 19.55 -3.59 -19.24
CA LEU A 238 20.78 -3.92 -18.51
C LEU A 238 21.13 -2.89 -17.42
N THR A 239 20.17 -2.30 -16.72
CA THR A 239 20.45 -1.36 -15.63
C THR A 239 19.90 -1.89 -14.31
N ASP A 240 20.75 -1.95 -13.30
CA ASP A 240 20.53 -2.55 -11.97
C ASP A 240 19.43 -1.89 -11.10
N GLU A 241 18.71 -0.90 -11.59
CA GLU A 241 17.76 -0.09 -10.81
C GLU A 241 16.35 0.01 -11.42
N VAL A 242 15.95 -0.90 -12.28
CA VAL A 242 14.62 -0.80 -12.87
C VAL A 242 13.57 -1.43 -11.95
N SER A 243 12.81 -0.59 -11.26
CA SER A 243 11.49 -0.98 -10.80
C SER A 243 10.68 -1.42 -12.01
N VAL A 244 10.22 -2.66 -12.01
CA VAL A 244 9.34 -3.18 -13.05
C VAL A 244 8.10 -2.32 -13.06
N TYR A 245 7.74 -1.79 -14.22
CA TYR A 245 6.59 -0.94 -14.35
C TYR A 245 5.35 -1.67 -13.82
N GLY A 246 4.81 -1.19 -12.70
CA GLY A 246 3.68 -1.80 -12.03
C GLY A 246 3.96 -2.98 -11.12
N VAL A 247 5.13 -3.62 -11.20
CA VAL A 247 5.47 -4.76 -10.31
C VAL A 247 6.65 -4.40 -9.43
N ASP A 248 6.53 -4.56 -8.14
CA ASP A 248 7.62 -4.39 -7.19
C ASP A 248 7.63 -5.51 -6.15
N PHE A 249 8.79 -5.74 -5.53
CA PHE A 249 8.95 -6.71 -4.48
C PHE A 249 8.86 -6.06 -3.09
N VAL A 250 8.07 -6.66 -2.23
CA VAL A 250 7.97 -6.29 -0.82
C VAL A 250 9.04 -7.03 -0.03
N PHE A 251 10.07 -6.34 0.43
CA PHE A 251 11.19 -6.95 1.16
C PHE A 251 11.59 -6.18 2.42
N SER A 252 12.39 -6.84 3.24
CA SER A 252 13.03 -6.26 4.43
C SER A 252 14.54 -6.29 4.27
N ASP A 253 15.22 -5.22 4.58
CA ASP A 253 16.65 -4.98 4.30
C ASP A 253 17.62 -6.03 4.87
N ASN A 254 17.21 -6.85 5.85
CA ASN A 254 18.05 -7.86 6.48
C ASN A 254 17.70 -9.31 6.09
N ASN A 255 16.86 -9.50 5.08
CA ASN A 255 16.46 -10.82 4.64
C ASN A 255 17.24 -11.25 3.39
N GLN A 256 17.50 -12.55 3.29
CA GLN A 256 17.94 -13.21 2.05
C GLN A 256 16.81 -14.08 1.51
N TYR A 257 16.72 -14.17 0.19
CA TYR A 257 15.60 -14.77 -0.52
C TYR A 257 16.07 -15.81 -1.54
N ALA A 258 15.33 -16.92 -1.66
CA ALA A 258 15.53 -17.93 -2.71
C ALA A 258 14.19 -18.39 -3.26
N PHE A 259 14.14 -18.64 -4.58
CA PHE A 259 12.96 -19.18 -5.26
C PHE A 259 12.99 -20.69 -5.35
N TYR A 260 11.82 -21.33 -5.25
CA TYR A 260 11.66 -22.77 -5.50
C TYR A 260 10.21 -23.14 -5.87
N MET A 261 10.01 -24.30 -6.47
CA MET A 261 8.67 -24.79 -6.83
C MET A 261 7.99 -25.50 -5.66
N LYS A 262 6.68 -25.28 -5.49
CA LYS A 262 5.83 -26.01 -4.55
C LYS A 262 5.88 -27.52 -4.89
N GLY A 263 6.13 -28.34 -3.86
CA GLY A 263 6.28 -29.79 -4.04
C GLY A 263 7.73 -30.25 -4.17
N ASN A 264 8.61 -29.41 -4.64
CA ASN A 264 10.05 -29.63 -4.53
C ASN A 264 10.50 -29.03 -3.17
N LYS A 265 10.97 -29.86 -2.23
CA LYS A 265 11.53 -29.39 -0.95
C LYS A 265 13.05 -29.41 -1.05
N PRO A 266 13.67 -28.38 -1.65
CA PRO A 266 15.12 -28.32 -1.78
C PRO A 266 15.74 -28.28 -0.39
N ARG A 267 16.91 -28.91 -0.24
CA ARG A 267 17.71 -28.74 0.97
C ARG A 267 18.21 -27.31 1.04
N GLU A 268 18.39 -26.72 2.25
CA GLU A 268 18.85 -25.34 2.40
C GLU A 268 20.15 -25.04 1.62
N LYS A 269 21.02 -26.03 1.47
CA LYS A 269 22.28 -25.93 0.71
C LYS A 269 22.10 -25.86 -0.83
N GLU A 270 20.92 -26.23 -1.32
CA GLU A 270 20.58 -26.24 -2.75
C GLU A 270 19.89 -24.93 -3.18
N LEU A 271 19.55 -24.08 -2.22
CA LEU A 271 18.88 -22.80 -2.46
C LEU A 271 19.89 -21.69 -2.76
N ASN A 272 19.69 -21.02 -3.89
CA ASN A 272 20.47 -19.85 -4.26
C ASN A 272 19.89 -18.61 -3.57
N TYR A 273 20.47 -18.23 -2.44
CA TYR A 273 20.06 -17.07 -1.66
C TYR A 273 20.68 -15.77 -2.19
N GLY A 274 19.92 -14.67 -2.10
CA GLY A 274 20.36 -13.33 -2.46
C GLY A 274 19.20 -12.33 -2.35
N ASP A 275 19.37 -11.17 -2.95
CA ASP A 275 18.36 -10.11 -2.93
C ASP A 275 17.10 -10.49 -3.71
N LEU A 276 15.96 -9.97 -3.29
CA LEU A 276 14.69 -10.20 -3.98
C LEU A 276 14.54 -9.18 -5.10
N ASN A 277 14.73 -9.60 -6.34
CA ASN A 277 14.56 -8.76 -7.51
C ASN A 277 14.04 -9.55 -8.71
N ILE A 278 13.57 -8.82 -9.72
CA ILE A 278 12.91 -9.38 -10.90
C ILE A 278 13.86 -10.19 -11.77
N HIS A 279 15.14 -9.78 -11.89
CA HIS A 279 16.11 -10.47 -12.73
C HIS A 279 16.35 -11.89 -12.23
N ARG A 280 16.54 -12.06 -10.93
CA ARG A 280 16.69 -13.38 -10.32
C ARG A 280 15.45 -14.25 -10.45
N LEU A 281 14.24 -13.64 -10.40
CA LEU A 281 13.00 -14.37 -10.67
C LEU A 281 12.97 -14.85 -12.12
N ILE A 282 13.34 -14.02 -13.08
CA ILE A 282 13.37 -14.37 -14.50
C ILE A 282 14.43 -15.45 -14.78
N GLU A 283 15.62 -15.34 -14.18
CA GLU A 283 16.66 -16.37 -14.25
C GLU A 283 16.14 -17.71 -13.73
N PHE A 284 15.52 -17.70 -12.53
CA PHE A 284 14.92 -18.91 -11.95
C PHE A 284 13.86 -19.53 -12.87
N ILE A 285 12.99 -18.70 -13.48
CA ILE A 285 11.95 -19.18 -14.42
C ILE A 285 12.62 -19.82 -15.65
N LYS A 286 13.64 -19.19 -16.24
CA LYS A 286 14.36 -19.69 -17.42
C LYS A 286 15.12 -21.00 -17.14
N GLU A 287 15.91 -21.03 -16.07
CA GLU A 287 16.71 -22.20 -15.66
C GLU A 287 15.84 -23.43 -15.40
N ASN A 288 14.69 -23.23 -14.77
CA ASN A 288 13.77 -24.32 -14.42
C ASN A 288 12.69 -24.57 -15.49
N LYS A 289 12.72 -23.87 -16.63
CA LYS A 289 11.76 -23.97 -17.74
C LYS A 289 10.30 -23.88 -17.27
N ILE A 290 10.02 -22.93 -16.39
CA ILE A 290 8.70 -22.74 -15.76
C ILE A 290 7.78 -22.00 -16.74
N ASP A 291 6.58 -22.56 -16.95
CA ASP A 291 5.49 -21.84 -17.59
C ASP A 291 4.81 -20.95 -16.53
N LEU A 292 5.18 -19.65 -16.51
CA LEU A 292 4.73 -18.73 -15.48
C LEU A 292 3.20 -18.53 -15.51
N LYS A 293 2.56 -18.59 -16.68
CA LYS A 293 1.08 -18.47 -16.79
C LYS A 293 0.37 -19.58 -16.02
N ARG A 294 0.90 -20.79 -16.09
CA ARG A 294 0.35 -21.95 -15.38
C ARG A 294 0.80 -22.03 -13.93
N ASP A 295 2.05 -21.68 -13.66
CA ASP A 295 2.73 -22.08 -12.44
C ASP A 295 3.03 -20.94 -11.46
N ILE A 296 2.59 -19.69 -11.71
CA ILE A 296 2.84 -18.53 -10.82
C ILE A 296 2.43 -18.79 -9.36
N ASN A 297 1.33 -19.52 -9.13
CA ASN A 297 0.85 -19.87 -7.80
C ASN A 297 1.63 -21.02 -7.16
N ASN A 298 2.47 -21.72 -7.93
CA ASN A 298 3.32 -22.82 -7.48
C ASN A 298 4.74 -22.36 -7.09
N ILE A 299 5.12 -21.14 -7.43
CA ILE A 299 6.41 -20.57 -7.03
C ILE A 299 6.34 -20.12 -5.57
N LYS A 300 7.35 -20.52 -4.79
CA LYS A 300 7.54 -20.13 -3.40
C LYS A 300 8.83 -19.35 -3.24
N VAL A 301 8.81 -18.43 -2.29
CA VAL A 301 9.97 -17.64 -1.86
C VAL A 301 10.38 -18.11 -0.47
N ARG A 302 11.58 -18.64 -0.33
CA ARG A 302 12.20 -18.93 0.95
C ARG A 302 12.85 -17.68 1.47
N ILE A 303 12.57 -17.33 2.71
CA ILE A 303 13.04 -16.12 3.38
C ILE A 303 13.85 -16.54 4.58
N THR A 304 15.07 -16.06 4.69
CA THR A 304 15.96 -16.30 5.84
C THR A 304 16.62 -15.01 6.30
N ASN A 305 16.91 -14.92 7.59
CA ASN A 305 17.76 -13.91 8.19
C ASN A 305 18.47 -14.51 9.41
N GLU A 306 19.43 -13.78 9.97
CA GLU A 306 20.22 -14.24 11.12
C GLU A 306 19.42 -14.38 12.43
N GLN A 307 18.26 -13.73 12.52
CA GLN A 307 17.50 -13.58 13.76
C GLN A 307 16.24 -14.45 13.85
N SER A 308 15.81 -15.06 12.75
CA SER A 308 14.55 -15.82 12.69
C SER A 308 14.69 -17.16 11.98
N ARG A 309 13.78 -18.08 12.30
CA ARG A 309 13.71 -19.37 11.56
C ARG A 309 13.31 -19.10 10.11
N PRO A 310 13.93 -19.81 9.15
CA PRO A 310 13.57 -19.69 7.75
C PRO A 310 12.08 -19.98 7.53
N ARG A 311 11.40 -19.12 6.75
CA ARG A 311 9.99 -19.25 6.39
C ARG A 311 9.82 -19.25 4.87
N SER A 312 8.67 -19.68 4.39
CA SER A 312 8.36 -19.71 2.97
C SER A 312 6.98 -19.10 2.70
N GLU A 313 6.91 -18.30 1.68
CA GLU A 313 5.67 -17.62 1.25
C GLU A 313 5.40 -17.88 -0.24
N PRO A 314 4.14 -17.81 -0.71
CA PRO A 314 3.84 -17.76 -2.14
C PRO A 314 4.52 -16.56 -2.79
N LEU A 315 4.98 -16.70 -4.04
CA LEU A 315 5.58 -15.58 -4.79
C LEU A 315 4.68 -14.32 -4.78
N LYS A 316 3.40 -14.48 -5.03
CA LYS A 316 2.45 -13.36 -5.06
C LYS A 316 2.37 -12.57 -3.75
N ASN A 317 2.71 -13.18 -2.61
CA ASN A 317 2.76 -12.48 -1.32
C ASN A 317 3.96 -11.53 -1.20
N THR A 318 4.96 -11.70 -2.04
CA THR A 318 6.19 -10.89 -2.06
C THR A 318 6.18 -9.85 -3.18
N LEU A 319 5.07 -9.71 -3.90
CA LEU A 319 4.91 -8.78 -5.00
C LEU A 319 3.87 -7.71 -4.66
N ASP A 320 4.16 -6.47 -5.02
CA ASP A 320 3.18 -5.40 -5.21
C ASP A 320 3.06 -5.12 -6.72
N PHE A 321 1.84 -4.94 -7.19
CA PHE A 321 1.55 -4.62 -8.58
C PHE A 321 0.36 -3.66 -8.64
N VAL A 322 0.38 -2.70 -9.56
CA VAL A 322 -0.73 -1.80 -9.84
C VAL A 322 -0.93 -1.73 -11.35
N ASP A 323 -2.17 -1.89 -11.82
CA ASP A 323 -2.52 -1.69 -13.23
C ASP A 323 -3.12 -0.31 -13.50
N ASP A 324 -3.29 0.03 -14.77
CA ASP A 324 -3.88 1.31 -15.18
C ASP A 324 -5.38 1.45 -14.91
N GLU A 325 -6.05 0.35 -14.55
CA GLU A 325 -7.48 0.32 -14.26
C GLU A 325 -7.79 0.46 -12.76
N GLY A 326 -6.75 0.61 -11.95
CA GLY A 326 -6.85 0.80 -10.50
C GLY A 326 -6.91 -0.50 -9.70
N HIS A 327 -6.51 -1.62 -10.30
CA HIS A 327 -6.34 -2.85 -9.56
C HIS A 327 -4.92 -2.92 -9.00
N CYS A 328 -4.79 -3.51 -7.82
CA CYS A 328 -3.49 -3.69 -7.18
C CYS A 328 -3.39 -5.05 -6.50
N LEU A 329 -2.20 -5.65 -6.55
CA LEU A 329 -1.85 -6.87 -5.84
C LEU A 329 -1.16 -6.51 -4.54
N MET A 330 -1.65 -7.05 -3.43
CA MET A 330 -1.05 -6.90 -2.10
C MET A 330 -1.16 -8.20 -1.32
N ASN A 331 -0.06 -8.67 -0.72
CA ASN A 331 -0.03 -9.90 0.07
C ASN A 331 -0.70 -11.09 -0.65
N GLY A 332 -0.51 -11.19 -1.96
CA GLY A 332 -1.07 -12.25 -2.79
C GLY A 332 -2.57 -12.15 -3.10
N ARG A 333 -3.21 -11.05 -2.77
CA ARG A 333 -4.62 -10.79 -3.05
C ARG A 333 -4.79 -9.57 -3.93
N TRP A 334 -5.81 -9.58 -4.76
CA TRP A 334 -6.17 -8.48 -5.63
C TRP A 334 -7.15 -7.52 -4.97
N TYR A 335 -6.91 -6.22 -5.17
CA TYR A 335 -7.74 -5.13 -4.68
C TYR A 335 -7.98 -4.12 -5.79
N ARG A 336 -8.95 -3.25 -5.59
CA ARG A 336 -9.24 -2.12 -6.47
C ARG A 336 -9.27 -0.83 -5.65
N PHE A 337 -8.59 0.21 -6.13
CA PHE A 337 -8.69 1.54 -5.53
C PHE A 337 -10.11 2.10 -5.66
N ASN A 338 -10.61 2.74 -4.62
CA ASN A 338 -11.89 3.41 -4.67
C ASN A 338 -11.84 4.67 -5.55
N GLN A 339 -13.00 5.12 -6.04
CA GLN A 339 -13.10 6.30 -6.90
C GLN A 339 -12.58 7.58 -6.24
N SER A 340 -12.70 7.69 -4.93
CA SER A 340 -12.22 8.85 -4.18
C SER A 340 -10.71 8.99 -4.23
N TYR A 341 -9.98 7.89 -4.19
CA TYR A 341 -8.54 7.89 -4.36
C TYR A 341 -8.13 8.32 -5.77
N ILE A 342 -8.82 7.79 -6.79
CA ILE A 342 -8.58 8.18 -8.19
C ILE A 342 -8.83 9.69 -8.37
N THR A 343 -9.94 10.20 -7.83
CA THR A 343 -10.27 11.64 -7.88
C THR A 343 -9.23 12.49 -7.16
N TYR A 344 -8.73 12.00 -6.01
CA TYR A 344 -7.63 12.66 -5.32
C TYR A 344 -6.38 12.77 -6.19
N LEU A 345 -5.94 11.67 -6.81
CA LEU A 345 -4.76 11.69 -7.69
C LEU A 345 -4.94 12.68 -8.83
N GLN A 346 -6.11 12.67 -9.48
CA GLN A 346 -6.43 13.60 -10.55
C GLN A 346 -6.34 15.06 -10.10
N ASN A 347 -6.92 15.38 -8.95
CA ASN A 347 -6.87 16.74 -8.38
C ASN A 347 -5.43 17.17 -8.01
N GLU A 348 -4.62 16.26 -7.49
CA GLU A 348 -3.23 16.57 -7.10
C GLU A 348 -2.31 16.78 -8.31
N VAL A 349 -2.42 15.97 -9.36
CA VAL A 349 -1.61 16.16 -10.56
C VAL A 349 -1.99 17.43 -11.32
N ASP A 350 -3.27 17.80 -11.31
CA ASP A 350 -3.77 19.00 -11.99
C ASP A 350 -3.34 20.32 -11.28
N LYS A 351 -2.70 20.23 -10.10
CA LYS A 351 -2.03 21.36 -9.45
C LYS A 351 -0.60 21.62 -9.96
N ILE A 352 -0.06 20.74 -10.81
CA ILE A 352 1.27 20.93 -11.40
C ILE A 352 1.14 21.96 -12.52
N ASN A 353 2.08 22.91 -12.55
CA ASN A 353 2.14 23.88 -13.64
C ASN A 353 2.46 23.17 -14.96
N ILE A 354 1.58 23.32 -15.94
CA ILE A 354 1.75 22.77 -17.29
C ILE A 354 2.13 23.89 -18.23
N ALA A 355 3.20 23.68 -19.00
CA ALA A 355 3.48 24.43 -20.20
C ALA A 355 3.20 23.52 -21.41
N ILE A 356 2.20 23.89 -22.20
CA ILE A 356 1.89 23.19 -23.45
C ILE A 356 2.71 23.87 -24.54
N HIS A 357 3.79 23.22 -24.98
CA HIS A 357 4.60 23.70 -26.08
C HIS A 357 4.04 23.20 -27.40
N ASP A 358 3.73 24.15 -28.27
CA ASP A 358 3.29 24.02 -29.66
C ASP A 358 2.40 22.82 -30.00
N TYR A 359 1.19 23.11 -30.42
CA TYR A 359 0.19 22.12 -30.84
C TYR A 359 0.60 21.33 -32.10
N GLU A 360 1.77 21.61 -32.68
CA GLU A 360 2.29 20.84 -33.80
C GLU A 360 2.82 19.49 -33.33
N PHE A 361 2.26 18.44 -33.88
CA PHE A 361 2.71 17.07 -33.62
C PHE A 361 4.08 16.85 -34.26
N LEU A 362 5.04 16.47 -33.45
CA LEU A 362 6.37 16.09 -33.92
C LEU A 362 6.31 14.93 -34.91
N PRO A 363 7.24 14.85 -35.89
CA PRO A 363 7.30 13.75 -36.85
C PRO A 363 7.38 12.38 -36.18
N LYS A 364 6.77 11.38 -36.80
CA LYS A 364 6.75 10.00 -36.30
C LYS A 364 8.14 9.38 -36.12
N ASP A 365 9.08 9.74 -36.97
CA ASP A 365 10.45 9.22 -37.01
C ASP A 365 11.44 10.00 -36.11
N LEU A 366 10.97 11.08 -35.45
CA LEU A 366 11.80 11.85 -34.53
C LEU A 366 12.09 11.03 -33.28
N ASP A 367 13.36 10.84 -32.97
CA ASP A 367 13.81 10.24 -31.72
C ASP A 367 14.17 11.30 -30.66
N GLU A 368 14.30 10.85 -29.41
CA GLU A 368 14.57 11.68 -28.24
C GLU A 368 15.93 12.39 -28.34
N ALA A 369 16.97 11.70 -28.81
CA ALA A 369 18.33 12.27 -28.94
C ALA A 369 18.37 13.38 -30.00
N LYS A 370 17.62 13.22 -31.09
CA LYS A 370 17.50 14.27 -32.12
C LYS A 370 16.72 15.46 -31.60
N PHE A 371 15.60 15.21 -30.90
CA PHE A 371 14.85 16.27 -30.26
C PHE A 371 15.70 17.11 -29.31
N ASN A 372 16.47 16.46 -28.43
CA ASN A 372 17.36 17.16 -27.49
C ASN A 372 18.41 18.02 -28.20
N ARG A 373 19.03 17.51 -29.27
CA ARG A 373 19.98 18.28 -30.07
C ARG A 373 19.34 19.47 -30.81
N ASP A 374 18.14 19.28 -31.36
CA ASP A 374 17.42 20.34 -32.07
C ASP A 374 17.12 21.54 -31.15
N LYS A 375 16.92 21.27 -29.82
CA LYS A 375 16.71 22.32 -28.82
C LYS A 375 17.92 23.19 -28.53
N GLU A 376 19.11 22.79 -28.91
CA GLU A 376 20.31 23.66 -28.81
C GLU A 376 20.14 24.96 -29.63
N SER A 377 19.46 24.88 -30.76
CA SER A 377 19.16 26.05 -31.59
C SER A 377 18.23 27.06 -30.88
N GLU A 378 17.49 26.63 -29.89
CA GLU A 378 16.60 27.43 -29.04
C GLU A 378 17.28 27.91 -27.73
N GLY A 379 18.59 27.70 -27.60
CA GLY A 379 19.42 28.14 -26.48
C GLY A 379 19.38 27.19 -25.27
N PHE A 380 19.00 25.93 -25.46
CA PHE A 380 19.18 24.90 -24.44
C PHE A 380 20.59 24.35 -24.47
N LEU A 381 21.12 23.97 -23.32
CA LEU A 381 22.34 23.15 -23.24
C LEU A 381 21.91 21.67 -23.18
N CYS A 382 22.48 20.86 -24.08
CA CYS A 382 22.18 19.44 -24.16
C CYS A 382 23.20 18.62 -23.35
N PHE A 383 22.67 17.76 -22.44
CA PHE A 383 23.47 16.88 -21.58
C PHE A 383 23.05 15.41 -21.71
N ASP A 384 22.37 15.06 -22.81
CA ASP A 384 21.99 13.68 -23.13
C ASP A 384 23.20 12.73 -22.94
N LYS A 385 23.03 11.73 -22.06
CA LYS A 385 24.09 10.78 -21.66
C LYS A 385 25.27 11.36 -20.87
N ASP A 386 25.14 12.56 -20.28
CA ASP A 386 26.15 13.06 -19.33
C ASP A 386 25.84 12.52 -17.92
N PHE A 387 26.82 11.84 -17.34
CA PHE A 387 26.66 11.12 -16.08
C PHE A 387 27.52 11.73 -14.98
N THR A 388 26.97 11.78 -13.78
CA THR A 388 27.72 12.00 -12.54
C THR A 388 27.89 10.70 -11.77
N PHE A 389 29.03 10.59 -11.07
CA PHE A 389 29.28 9.42 -10.22
C PHE A 389 29.18 9.82 -8.75
N LYS A 390 28.30 9.16 -8.01
CA LYS A 390 28.24 9.26 -6.55
C LYS A 390 28.45 7.88 -5.95
N LYS A 391 29.60 7.71 -5.24
CA LYS A 391 30.04 6.43 -4.69
C LYS A 391 30.17 5.37 -5.79
N LYS A 392 29.27 4.36 -5.81
CA LYS A 392 29.24 3.26 -6.79
C LYS A 392 28.22 3.48 -7.91
N TYR A 393 27.43 4.56 -7.85
CA TYR A 393 26.31 4.76 -8.77
C TYR A 393 26.66 5.76 -9.86
N ARG A 394 26.33 5.38 -11.10
CA ARG A 394 26.35 6.24 -12.28
C ARG A 394 24.94 6.82 -12.44
N ILE A 395 24.82 8.14 -12.40
CA ILE A 395 23.54 8.84 -12.43
C ILE A 395 23.56 9.84 -13.57
N GLU A 396 22.59 9.77 -14.46
CA GLU A 396 22.37 10.73 -15.52
C GLU A 396 21.89 12.05 -14.93
N LYS A 397 22.55 13.18 -15.28
CA LYS A 397 22.30 14.47 -14.65
C LYS A 397 20.95 15.05 -15.05
N MET A 398 20.70 15.18 -16.35
CA MET A 398 19.50 15.70 -17.02
C MET A 398 19.69 15.59 -18.53
N ASP A 399 18.62 15.80 -19.30
CA ASP A 399 18.71 15.84 -20.77
C ASP A 399 19.05 17.25 -21.27
N LEU A 400 18.38 18.29 -20.74
CA LEU A 400 18.55 19.66 -21.18
C LEU A 400 18.61 20.61 -19.97
N TYR A 401 19.28 21.76 -20.16
CA TYR A 401 19.30 22.84 -19.18
C TYR A 401 19.07 24.18 -19.86
N LYS A 402 18.25 25.04 -19.24
CA LYS A 402 18.05 26.43 -19.63
C LYS A 402 17.53 27.25 -18.46
N ASP A 403 18.07 28.45 -18.25
CA ASP A 403 17.59 29.48 -17.33
C ASP A 403 17.24 28.96 -15.90
N GLY A 404 18.15 28.16 -15.32
CA GLY A 404 17.96 27.61 -13.97
C GLY A 404 16.97 26.45 -13.88
N THR A 405 16.55 25.88 -15.01
CA THR A 405 15.63 24.75 -15.11
C THR A 405 16.35 23.49 -15.63
N LEU A 406 16.21 22.41 -14.89
CA LEU A 406 16.64 21.08 -15.34
C LEU A 406 15.48 20.41 -16.07
N TYR A 407 15.71 19.97 -17.28
CA TYR A 407 14.71 19.28 -18.11
C TYR A 407 15.05 17.81 -18.23
N PHE A 408 14.08 16.98 -17.98
CA PHE A 408 14.10 15.53 -18.18
C PHE A 408 13.09 15.21 -19.26
N VAL A 409 13.59 14.74 -20.40
CA VAL A 409 12.80 14.55 -21.62
C VAL A 409 12.47 13.08 -21.82
N LYS A 410 11.21 12.77 -22.14
CA LYS A 410 10.84 11.41 -22.54
C LYS A 410 9.74 11.40 -23.59
N MET A 411 9.96 10.55 -24.61
CA MET A 411 8.96 10.28 -25.65
C MET A 411 8.33 8.92 -25.44
N GLY A 412 7.01 8.83 -25.56
CA GLY A 412 6.34 7.54 -25.59
C GLY A 412 4.97 7.47 -24.96
N THR A 413 4.59 6.23 -24.68
CA THR A 413 3.35 5.89 -23.95
C THR A 413 3.50 6.19 -22.45
N PRO A 414 2.40 6.26 -21.68
CA PRO A 414 2.47 6.45 -20.23
C PRO A 414 3.41 5.51 -19.49
N GLN A 415 3.56 4.26 -19.96
CA GLN A 415 4.50 3.30 -19.40
C GLN A 415 5.97 3.76 -19.52
N LYS A 416 6.38 4.28 -20.67
CA LYS A 416 7.74 4.79 -20.88
C LYS A 416 8.00 6.09 -20.12
N LEU A 417 6.95 6.93 -19.95
CA LEU A 417 7.06 8.20 -19.23
C LEU A 417 7.32 8.04 -17.73
N GLY A 418 6.91 6.92 -17.13
CA GLY A 418 7.22 6.65 -15.70
C GLY A 418 8.71 6.65 -15.38
N TYR A 419 9.57 6.27 -16.34
CA TYR A 419 11.00 6.19 -16.16
C TYR A 419 11.67 7.57 -15.93
N VAL A 420 11.27 8.59 -16.70
CA VAL A 420 11.83 9.93 -16.56
C VAL A 420 11.51 10.58 -15.21
N ILE A 421 10.37 10.20 -14.62
CA ILE A 421 10.01 10.65 -13.28
C ILE A 421 11.01 10.11 -12.26
N ASP A 422 11.34 8.82 -12.31
CA ASP A 422 12.30 8.20 -11.40
C ASP A 422 13.71 8.79 -11.61
N GLN A 423 14.12 9.03 -12.85
CA GLN A 423 15.38 9.71 -13.18
C GLN A 423 15.46 11.09 -12.53
N SER A 424 14.45 11.93 -12.70
CA SER A 424 14.41 13.27 -12.09
C SER A 424 14.38 13.22 -10.57
N LEU A 425 13.67 12.26 -9.95
CA LEU A 425 13.65 12.07 -8.50
C LEU A 425 15.04 11.73 -7.93
N ASN A 426 15.85 10.96 -8.65
CA ASN A 426 17.22 10.66 -8.24
C ASN A 426 18.08 11.93 -8.15
N ILE A 427 17.96 12.83 -9.14
CA ILE A 427 18.67 14.12 -9.11
C ILE A 427 18.15 15.03 -8.00
N VAL A 428 16.85 15.13 -7.81
CA VAL A 428 16.25 15.92 -6.71
C VAL A 428 16.76 15.43 -5.36
N ARG A 429 16.81 14.13 -5.13
CA ARG A 429 17.35 13.55 -3.90
C ARG A 429 18.83 13.81 -3.69
N ILE A 430 19.64 13.85 -4.77
CA ILE A 430 21.05 14.21 -4.71
C ILE A 430 21.19 15.67 -4.30
N LEU A 431 20.47 16.58 -4.95
CA LEU A 431 20.48 18.00 -4.64
C LEU A 431 20.02 18.29 -3.21
N GLN A 432 19.07 17.52 -2.69
CA GLN A 432 18.55 17.70 -1.34
C GLN A 432 19.50 17.17 -0.25
N ASN A 433 20.17 16.02 -0.49
CA ASN A 433 20.86 15.30 0.58
C ASN A 433 22.40 15.38 0.51
N TYR A 434 22.98 15.76 -0.62
CA TYR A 434 24.43 15.70 -0.82
C TYR A 434 25.05 17.01 -1.28
N GLU A 435 24.52 17.61 -2.34
CA GLU A 435 25.04 18.85 -2.95
C GLU A 435 23.86 19.69 -3.42
N ASP A 436 23.84 20.96 -3.08
CA ASP A 436 22.78 21.87 -3.45
C ASP A 436 22.97 22.53 -4.83
N TYR A 437 23.94 22.03 -5.61
CA TYR A 437 24.29 22.54 -6.95
C TYR A 437 24.54 21.39 -7.93
N ILE A 438 24.44 21.73 -9.21
CA ILE A 438 24.90 20.90 -10.33
C ILE A 438 26.03 21.65 -11.04
N GLU A 439 27.05 20.94 -11.48
CA GLU A 439 28.10 21.50 -12.30
C GLU A 439 27.71 21.51 -13.79
N ILE A 440 27.67 22.71 -14.37
CA ILE A 440 27.32 22.97 -15.77
C ILE A 440 28.45 23.76 -16.39
N ASN A 441 29.14 23.22 -17.38
CA ASN A 441 30.30 23.85 -18.06
C ASN A 441 31.39 24.37 -17.10
N GLY A 442 31.61 23.65 -15.97
CA GLY A 442 32.58 24.02 -14.93
C GLY A 442 32.08 25.02 -13.90
N GLU A 443 30.86 25.50 -14.02
CA GLU A 443 30.24 26.40 -13.05
C GLU A 443 29.22 25.66 -12.16
N LYS A 444 29.17 26.00 -10.86
CA LYS A 444 28.22 25.45 -9.90
C LYS A 444 26.92 26.22 -10.00
N VAL A 445 25.87 25.57 -10.45
CA VAL A 445 24.54 26.15 -10.62
C VAL A 445 23.54 25.49 -9.67
N ARG A 446 22.81 26.29 -8.91
CA ARG A 446 21.67 25.83 -8.14
C ARG A 446 20.40 25.98 -8.98
N PRO A 447 19.75 24.89 -9.37
CA PRO A 447 18.53 24.98 -10.16
C PRO A 447 17.38 25.59 -9.32
N LYS A 448 16.41 26.16 -10.00
CA LYS A 448 15.18 26.67 -9.40
C LYS A 448 13.99 25.79 -9.72
N ASN A 449 14.00 25.21 -10.90
CA ASN A 449 12.91 24.44 -11.44
C ASN A 449 13.35 23.06 -11.87
N ILE A 450 12.48 22.09 -11.68
CA ILE A 450 12.60 20.73 -12.21
C ILE A 450 11.47 20.52 -13.21
N CYS A 451 11.79 20.26 -14.46
CA CYS A 451 10.83 20.12 -15.54
C CYS A 451 10.85 18.70 -16.12
N LEU A 452 9.69 18.05 -16.14
CA LEU A 452 9.47 16.85 -16.94
C LEU A 452 8.95 17.28 -18.31
N TRP A 453 9.67 16.96 -19.39
CA TRP A 453 9.20 17.21 -20.75
C TRP A 453 8.67 15.92 -21.35
N LEU A 454 7.34 15.77 -21.28
CA LEU A 454 6.65 14.54 -21.67
C LEU A 454 6.13 14.69 -23.12
N ILE A 455 6.72 13.93 -24.04
CA ILE A 455 6.31 13.92 -25.45
C ILE A 455 5.41 12.69 -25.68
N LEU A 456 4.12 12.93 -25.79
CA LEU A 456 3.09 11.90 -25.82
C LEU A 456 2.90 11.33 -27.24
N GLU A 457 3.04 10.01 -27.40
CA GLU A 457 2.69 9.30 -28.62
C GLU A 457 1.17 9.05 -28.66
N ARG A 458 0.40 10.00 -29.19
CA ARG A 458 -1.07 9.93 -29.22
C ARG A 458 -1.67 10.88 -30.29
N LYS A 459 -2.92 10.58 -30.68
CA LYS A 459 -3.63 11.37 -31.71
C LYS A 459 -4.27 12.64 -31.17
N ASN A 460 -4.63 12.69 -29.89
CA ASN A 460 -5.37 13.79 -29.30
C ASN A 460 -4.54 14.51 -28.26
N THR A 461 -4.68 15.82 -28.18
CA THR A 461 -4.08 16.67 -27.12
C THR A 461 -4.84 16.51 -25.81
N ILE A 462 -4.20 16.90 -24.70
CA ILE A 462 -4.78 16.97 -23.36
C ILE A 462 -4.74 18.39 -22.84
N GLN A 463 -5.71 18.73 -22.01
CA GLN A 463 -5.75 20.04 -21.32
C GLN A 463 -5.27 19.92 -19.88
N LYS A 464 -5.35 18.72 -19.29
CA LYS A 464 -4.97 18.42 -17.92
C LYS A 464 -4.18 17.14 -17.86
N ILE A 465 -3.27 17.03 -16.90
CA ILE A 465 -2.45 15.83 -16.68
C ILE A 465 -3.34 14.62 -16.33
N SER A 466 -4.42 14.85 -15.61
CA SER A 466 -5.39 13.80 -15.23
C SER A 466 -6.02 13.06 -16.43
N GLU A 467 -6.00 13.66 -17.64
CA GLU A 467 -6.48 13.04 -18.87
C GLU A 467 -5.54 11.96 -19.43
N LEU A 468 -4.35 11.78 -18.86
CA LEU A 468 -3.42 10.70 -19.22
C LEU A 468 -3.97 9.32 -18.91
N LYS A 469 -4.92 9.22 -17.99
CA LYS A 469 -5.65 7.99 -17.59
C LYS A 469 -4.79 6.81 -17.11
N SER A 470 -3.49 6.99 -16.94
CA SER A 470 -2.60 5.98 -16.37
C SER A 470 -2.48 6.21 -14.86
N LEU A 471 -3.08 5.34 -14.07
CA LEU A 471 -3.10 5.47 -12.61
C LEU A 471 -1.68 5.46 -12.02
N ILE A 472 -0.82 4.59 -12.51
CA ILE A 472 0.58 4.49 -12.10
C ILE A 472 1.33 5.79 -12.38
N LEU A 473 1.13 6.34 -13.58
CA LEU A 473 1.76 7.61 -13.94
C LEU A 473 1.26 8.76 -13.05
N LEU A 474 -0.05 8.82 -12.78
CA LEU A 474 -0.62 9.82 -11.87
C LEU A 474 -0.05 9.68 -10.46
N MET A 475 0.07 8.45 -9.93
CA MET A 475 0.67 8.19 -8.62
C MET A 475 2.13 8.68 -8.56
N LYS A 476 2.94 8.35 -9.58
CA LYS A 476 4.33 8.79 -9.68
C LYS A 476 4.44 10.32 -9.78
N LEU A 477 3.58 10.97 -10.56
CA LEU A 477 3.58 12.43 -10.70
C LEU A 477 3.19 13.16 -9.41
N VAL A 478 2.25 12.62 -8.63
CA VAL A 478 1.90 13.19 -7.31
C VAL A 478 3.08 13.08 -6.34
N GLU A 479 3.75 11.93 -6.29
CA GLU A 479 4.94 11.74 -5.46
C GLU A 479 6.10 12.65 -5.91
N TRP A 480 6.33 12.72 -7.22
CA TRP A 480 7.33 13.59 -7.81
C TRP A 480 7.10 15.05 -7.44
N ARG A 481 5.89 15.56 -7.64
CA ARG A 481 5.52 16.92 -7.26
C ARG A 481 5.82 17.22 -5.78
N LYS A 482 5.41 16.34 -4.88
CA LYS A 482 5.65 16.49 -3.43
C LYS A 482 7.15 16.51 -3.11
N THR A 483 7.91 15.60 -3.70
CA THR A 483 9.37 15.50 -3.48
C THR A 483 10.10 16.74 -3.99
N VAL A 484 9.75 17.22 -5.19
CA VAL A 484 10.33 18.43 -5.79
C VAL A 484 10.05 19.66 -4.92
N ILE A 485 8.81 19.86 -4.47
CA ILE A 485 8.43 20.97 -3.59
C ILE A 485 9.14 20.85 -2.22
N SER A 486 9.23 19.64 -1.65
CA SER A 486 9.89 19.45 -0.35
C SER A 486 11.41 19.67 -0.39
N ALA A 487 11.99 19.63 -1.58
CA ALA A 487 13.39 19.95 -1.86
C ALA A 487 13.61 21.45 -2.24
N ASP A 488 12.58 22.26 -2.12
CA ASP A 488 12.59 23.71 -2.43
C ASP A 488 12.79 24.04 -3.92
N PHE A 489 12.26 23.16 -4.82
CA PHE A 489 12.21 23.39 -6.26
C PHE A 489 10.78 23.55 -6.76
N ASN A 490 10.61 24.20 -7.92
CA ASN A 490 9.32 24.31 -8.59
C ASN A 490 9.12 23.16 -9.57
N PRO A 491 8.08 22.33 -9.42
CA PRO A 491 7.73 21.28 -10.38
C PRO A 491 7.01 21.87 -11.60
N ILE A 492 7.50 21.54 -12.80
CA ILE A 492 6.92 21.97 -14.08
C ILE A 492 6.78 20.74 -15.00
N ILE A 493 5.71 20.68 -15.77
CA ILE A 493 5.54 19.67 -16.82
C ILE A 493 5.37 20.39 -18.16
N ASN A 494 6.22 20.08 -19.11
CA ASN A 494 6.04 20.44 -20.51
C ASN A 494 5.41 19.27 -21.26
N ILE A 495 4.35 19.52 -22.02
CA ILE A 495 3.69 18.51 -22.83
C ILE A 495 3.96 18.78 -24.31
N GLY A 496 4.52 17.81 -25.00
CA GLY A 496 4.63 17.74 -26.43
C GLY A 496 3.87 16.55 -27.00
N TYR A 497 3.70 16.49 -28.30
CA TYR A 497 2.99 15.42 -29.00
C TYR A 497 3.81 14.90 -30.18
N LYS A 498 3.75 13.59 -30.40
CA LYS A 498 4.36 12.91 -31.53
C LYS A 498 3.31 12.13 -32.29
N GLN A 499 3.40 12.17 -33.62
CA GLN A 499 2.51 11.41 -34.52
C GLN A 499 2.67 9.89 -34.25
N VAL A 500 1.53 9.16 -34.30
CA VAL A 500 1.46 7.70 -34.05
C VAL A 500 1.30 6.95 -35.36
#